data_0bceb3585e57274111aef6c55192dd87
#
_entry.id   0bceb3585e57274111aef6c55192dd87
#
_cell.length_a   1.000
_cell.length_b   1.000
_cell.length_c   1.000
_cell.angle_alpha   90.00
_cell.angle_beta   90.00
_cell.angle_gamma   90.00
#
_symmetry.space_group_name_H-M   'P 1'
#
loop_
_entity.id
_entity.type
_entity.pdbx_description
1 polymer ?
#
loop_
_entity_poly.entity_id
_entity_poly.type
_entity_poly.pdbx_seq_one_letter_code
_entity_poly.pdbx_strand_id
1 'polypeptide(L)'
;MKEFSALTRLGRARRLRALACRALEERGLGQCSLAFLPDDTNTLFRARLPNGEGFVVRIGVHGPTAHSPSEAAAEAAWLAALASSGLAVPEPVPDREGRLVSVYGAPGVESERVVVVFRWLPGRPLADRLGP
;
A
#
# COMPACT_ATOMS: atom_id res chain seq x y z
N MET A 1 6.61 -17.64 17.95
CA MET A 1 6.74 -16.80 16.74
C MET A 1 7.88 -15.83 16.97
N LYS A 2 8.74 -15.64 15.97
CA LYS A 2 9.80 -14.63 16.07
C LYS A 2 9.22 -13.23 16.13
N GLU A 3 9.88 -12.34 16.86
CA GLU A 3 9.54 -10.93 16.84
C GLU A 3 9.72 -10.35 15.43
N PHE A 4 8.87 -9.38 15.07
CA PHE A 4 8.91 -8.80 13.74
C PHE A 4 10.26 -8.17 13.41
N SER A 5 10.84 -7.44 14.38
CA SER A 5 12.14 -6.78 14.21
C SER A 5 13.31 -7.75 13.99
N ALA A 6 13.16 -9.01 14.41
CA ALA A 6 14.19 -10.03 14.25
C ALA A 6 14.12 -10.78 12.92
N LEU A 7 13.10 -10.45 12.08
CA LEU A 7 12.90 -11.11 10.81
C LEU A 7 13.77 -10.51 9.72
N THR A 8 14.08 -11.31 8.70
CA THR A 8 14.64 -10.80 7.46
C THR A 8 13.63 -9.89 6.77
N ARG A 9 14.10 -9.07 5.83
CA ARG A 9 13.24 -8.20 5.03
C ARG A 9 12.11 -8.99 4.35
N LEU A 10 12.45 -10.15 3.78
CA LEU A 10 11.46 -11.00 3.11
C LEU A 10 10.48 -11.62 4.11
N GLY A 11 10.97 -12.03 5.29
CA GLY A 11 10.11 -12.56 6.34
C GLY A 11 9.13 -11.53 6.87
N ARG A 12 9.56 -10.27 6.99
CA ARG A 12 8.67 -9.16 7.35
C ARG A 12 7.60 -8.93 6.29
N ALA A 13 8.01 -8.96 5.02
CA ALA A 13 7.07 -8.82 3.90
C ALA A 13 5.99 -9.89 3.94
N ARG A 14 6.35 -11.13 4.24
CA ARG A 14 5.38 -12.23 4.35
C ARG A 14 4.32 -11.97 5.42
N ARG A 15 4.70 -11.43 6.56
CA ARG A 15 3.73 -11.09 7.62
C ARG A 15 2.84 -9.91 7.21
N LEU A 16 3.40 -8.93 6.51
CA LEU A 16 2.64 -7.76 6.06
C LEU A 16 1.72 -8.09 4.87
N ARG A 17 1.96 -9.19 4.17
CA ARG A 17 1.12 -9.62 3.06
C ARG A 17 -0.35 -9.77 3.45
N ALA A 18 -0.63 -10.22 4.66
CA ALA A 18 -2.01 -10.35 5.15
C ALA A 18 -2.72 -9.00 5.18
N LEU A 19 -2.01 -7.93 5.53
CA LEU A 19 -2.54 -6.57 5.54
C LEU A 19 -2.85 -6.10 4.12
N ALA A 20 -1.95 -6.41 3.18
CA ALA A 20 -2.15 -6.08 1.77
C ALA A 20 -3.39 -6.79 1.21
N CYS A 21 -3.54 -8.07 1.50
CA CYS A 21 -4.71 -8.84 1.06
C CYS A 21 -6.00 -8.25 1.60
N ARG A 22 -6.02 -7.89 2.87
CA ARG A 22 -7.19 -7.29 3.51
C ARG A 22 -7.56 -5.96 2.85
N ALA A 23 -6.57 -5.11 2.58
CA ALA A 23 -6.80 -3.82 1.93
C ALA A 23 -7.41 -4.01 0.54
N LEU A 24 -6.91 -4.98 -0.22
CA LEU A 24 -7.44 -5.30 -1.55
C LEU A 24 -8.87 -5.83 -1.47
N GLU A 25 -9.16 -6.71 -0.53
CA GLU A 25 -10.51 -7.25 -0.35
C GLU A 25 -11.52 -6.15 -0.04
N GLU A 26 -11.16 -5.20 0.80
CA GLU A 26 -12.04 -4.09 1.18
C GLU A 26 -12.28 -3.11 0.04
N ARG A 27 -11.51 -3.21 -1.03
CA ARG A 27 -11.65 -2.39 -2.25
C ARG A 27 -12.23 -3.16 -3.43
N GLY A 28 -12.70 -4.39 -3.18
CA GLY A 28 -13.22 -5.23 -4.25
C GLY A 28 -12.16 -5.83 -5.15
N LEU A 29 -10.91 -5.88 -4.70
CA LEU A 29 -9.75 -6.32 -5.46
C LEU A 29 -9.15 -7.63 -4.92
N GLY A 30 -9.93 -8.41 -4.21
CA GLY A 30 -9.46 -9.64 -3.56
C GLY A 30 -8.96 -10.73 -4.50
N GLN A 31 -9.23 -10.63 -5.80
CA GLN A 31 -8.76 -11.58 -6.81
C GLN A 31 -7.36 -11.29 -7.32
N CYS A 32 -6.72 -10.22 -6.84
CA CYS A 32 -5.38 -9.86 -7.26
C CYS A 32 -4.34 -10.89 -6.83
N SER A 33 -3.38 -11.16 -7.71
CA SER A 33 -2.12 -11.79 -7.33
C SER A 33 -1.18 -10.72 -6.75
N LEU A 34 -0.31 -11.11 -5.83
CA LEU A 34 0.61 -10.19 -5.15
C LEU A 34 2.06 -10.58 -5.38
N ALA A 35 2.90 -9.56 -5.57
CA ALA A 35 4.35 -9.72 -5.62
C ALA A 35 5.00 -8.63 -4.74
N PHE A 36 5.97 -9.02 -3.93
CA PHE A 36 6.72 -8.08 -3.11
C PHE A 36 7.59 -7.19 -3.99
N LEU A 37 7.55 -5.87 -3.75
CA LEU A 37 8.42 -4.91 -4.41
C LEU A 37 9.41 -4.36 -3.39
N PRO A 38 10.73 -4.52 -3.61
CA PRO A 38 11.72 -3.94 -2.70
C PRO A 38 11.61 -2.42 -2.65
N ASP A 39 11.68 -1.88 -1.44
CA ASP A 39 11.70 -0.45 -1.19
C ASP A 39 12.42 -0.19 0.14
N ASP A 40 13.09 0.95 0.25
CA ASP A 40 13.88 1.25 1.43
C ASP A 40 13.04 1.82 2.57
N THR A 41 11.91 2.45 2.25
CA THR A 41 11.12 3.20 3.22
C THR A 41 9.86 2.47 3.65
N ASN A 42 9.08 1.97 2.70
CA ASN A 42 7.82 1.30 2.96
C ASN A 42 7.87 -0.15 2.47
N THR A 43 6.89 -0.94 2.85
CA THR A 43 6.69 -2.24 2.22
C THR A 43 5.68 -2.09 1.10
N LEU A 44 6.08 -2.46 -0.10
CA LEU A 44 5.24 -2.37 -1.28
C LEU A 44 4.92 -3.75 -1.84
N PHE A 45 3.68 -3.92 -2.27
CA PHE A 45 3.27 -5.09 -3.04
C PHE A 45 2.65 -4.63 -4.35
N ARG A 46 3.08 -5.26 -5.44
CA ARG A 46 2.40 -5.12 -6.71
C ARG A 46 1.23 -6.10 -6.73
N ALA A 47 0.05 -5.61 -7.07
CA ALA A 47 -1.15 -6.41 -7.18
C ALA A 47 -1.66 -6.37 -8.62
N ARG A 48 -2.15 -7.51 -9.13
CA ARG A 48 -2.66 -7.58 -10.49
C ARG A 48 -3.93 -8.41 -10.52
N LEU A 49 -4.97 -7.85 -11.15
CA LEU A 49 -6.20 -8.58 -11.42
C LEU A 49 -6.00 -9.58 -12.57
N PRO A 50 -6.86 -10.60 -12.67
CA PRO A 50 -6.81 -11.55 -13.80
C PRO A 50 -6.90 -10.88 -15.18
N ASN A 51 -7.55 -9.73 -15.28
CA ASN A 51 -7.66 -8.98 -16.55
C ASN A 51 -6.40 -8.16 -16.88
N GLY A 52 -5.37 -8.18 -16.01
CA GLY A 52 -4.13 -7.47 -16.22
C GLY A 52 -4.05 -6.10 -15.54
N GLU A 53 -5.15 -5.58 -15.02
CA GLU A 53 -5.16 -4.30 -14.30
C GLU A 53 -4.26 -4.38 -13.07
N GLY A 54 -3.41 -3.36 -12.89
CA GLY A 54 -2.40 -3.35 -11.84
C GLY A 54 -2.66 -2.32 -10.75
N PHE A 55 -2.17 -2.64 -9.55
CA PHE A 55 -2.27 -1.79 -8.37
C PHE A 55 -0.98 -1.92 -7.56
N VAL A 56 -0.76 -0.96 -6.66
CA VAL A 56 0.33 -1.02 -5.69
C VAL A 56 -0.27 -0.84 -4.31
N VAL A 57 0.08 -1.73 -3.40
CA VAL A 57 -0.30 -1.62 -1.98
C VAL A 57 0.92 -1.12 -1.23
N ARG A 58 0.79 0.03 -0.58
CA ARG A 58 1.84 0.61 0.24
C ARG A 58 1.49 0.44 1.71
N ILE A 59 2.37 -0.24 2.44
CA ILE A 59 2.23 -0.44 3.88
C ILE A 59 3.28 0.41 4.57
N GLY A 60 2.85 1.33 5.41
CA GLY A 60 3.73 2.26 6.09
C GLY A 60 4.69 1.59 7.05
N VAL A 61 5.82 2.26 7.31
CA VAL A 61 6.81 1.81 8.28
C VAL A 61 6.28 1.97 9.70
N HIS A 62 6.92 1.25 10.63
CA HIS A 62 6.70 1.42 12.07
C HIS A 62 7.81 2.30 12.64
N GLY A 63 7.47 3.15 13.59
CA GLY A 63 8.46 3.92 14.34
C GLY A 63 8.24 5.43 14.28
N PRO A 64 9.21 6.22 14.83
CA PRO A 64 9.05 7.66 14.99
C PRO A 64 8.91 8.45 13.69
N THR A 65 9.41 7.89 12.58
CA THR A 65 9.33 8.53 11.27
C THR A 65 8.11 8.11 10.46
N ALA A 66 7.27 7.23 11.04
CA ALA A 66 6.07 6.77 10.37
C ALA A 66 5.05 7.91 10.25
N HIS A 67 4.40 7.99 9.09
CA HIS A 67 3.29 8.93 8.92
C HIS A 67 2.10 8.48 9.75
N SER A 68 1.42 9.43 10.40
CA SER A 68 0.17 9.15 11.10
C SER A 68 -0.94 8.83 10.08
N PRO A 69 -2.04 8.19 10.51
CA PRO A 69 -3.17 7.98 9.62
C PRO A 69 -3.72 9.28 9.01
N SER A 70 -3.75 10.37 9.78
CA SER A 70 -4.24 11.65 9.27
C SER A 70 -3.29 12.26 8.23
N GLU A 71 -1.97 12.14 8.42
CA GLU A 71 -1.00 12.58 7.42
C GLU A 71 -1.13 11.80 6.13
N ALA A 72 -1.27 10.48 6.23
CA ALA A 72 -1.45 9.61 5.08
C ALA A 72 -2.78 9.92 4.36
N ALA A 73 -3.84 10.19 5.11
CA ALA A 73 -5.13 10.55 4.54
C ALA A 73 -5.06 11.88 3.78
N ALA A 74 -4.34 12.87 4.31
CA ALA A 74 -4.14 14.15 3.64
C ALA A 74 -3.37 13.99 2.33
N GLU A 75 -2.29 13.18 2.34
CA GLU A 75 -1.53 12.88 1.14
C GLU A 75 -2.40 12.18 0.09
N ALA A 76 -3.16 11.17 0.50
CA ALA A 76 -4.02 10.43 -0.42
C ALA A 76 -5.11 11.32 -1.01
N ALA A 77 -5.73 12.17 -0.21
CA ALA A 77 -6.75 13.11 -0.69
C ALA A 77 -6.17 14.07 -1.71
N TRP A 78 -4.96 14.56 -1.48
CA TRP A 78 -4.28 15.45 -2.41
C TRP A 78 -3.97 14.75 -3.74
N LEU A 79 -3.44 13.53 -3.67
CA LEU A 79 -3.18 12.74 -4.88
C LEU A 79 -4.47 12.44 -5.66
N ALA A 80 -5.56 12.13 -4.97
CA ALA A 80 -6.85 11.91 -5.61
C ALA A 80 -7.33 13.15 -6.34
N ALA A 81 -7.17 14.33 -5.74
CA ALA A 81 -7.54 15.60 -6.35
C ALA A 81 -6.69 15.89 -7.60
N LEU A 82 -5.38 15.63 -7.52
CA LEU A 82 -4.49 15.81 -8.67
C LEU A 82 -4.85 14.86 -9.82
N ALA A 83 -5.13 13.60 -9.51
CA ALA A 83 -5.55 12.63 -10.51
C ALA A 83 -6.86 13.05 -11.18
N SER A 84 -7.81 13.57 -10.41
CA SER A 84 -9.09 14.05 -10.94
C SER A 84 -8.92 15.25 -11.86
N SER A 85 -7.87 16.05 -11.68
CA SER A 85 -7.57 17.18 -12.56
C SER A 85 -6.78 16.77 -13.81
N GLY A 86 -6.54 15.49 -14.02
CA GLY A 86 -5.88 14.97 -15.21
C GLY A 86 -4.36 14.78 -15.09
N LEU A 87 -3.78 15.01 -13.92
CA LEU A 87 -2.37 14.80 -13.72
C LEU A 87 -2.04 13.32 -13.60
N ALA A 88 -0.88 12.92 -14.14
CA ALA A 88 -0.41 11.54 -14.11
C ALA A 88 0.30 11.25 -12.77
N VAL A 89 -0.47 11.09 -11.72
CA VAL A 89 0.01 10.78 -10.37
C VAL A 89 -0.61 9.45 -9.90
N PRO A 90 0.01 8.77 -8.92
CA PRO A 90 -0.60 7.57 -8.34
C PRO A 90 -1.98 7.91 -7.77
N GLU A 91 -3.00 7.22 -8.25
CA GLU A 91 -4.38 7.48 -7.82
C GLU A 91 -4.78 6.50 -6.73
N PRO A 92 -5.09 7.00 -5.50
CA PRO A 92 -5.55 6.11 -4.45
C PRO A 92 -6.90 5.49 -4.79
N VAL A 93 -7.08 4.23 -4.40
CA VAL A 93 -8.33 3.50 -4.59
C VAL A 93 -9.10 3.50 -3.27
N PRO A 94 -10.33 4.03 -3.24
CA PRO A 94 -11.12 4.05 -2.01
C PRO A 94 -11.65 2.66 -1.67
N ASP A 95 -11.87 2.43 -0.37
CA ASP A 95 -12.59 1.23 0.08
C ASP A 95 -14.10 1.40 -0.16
N ARG A 96 -14.89 0.43 0.29
CA ARG A 96 -16.35 0.44 0.08
C ARG A 96 -17.05 1.59 0.77
N GLU A 97 -16.43 2.19 1.78
CA GLU A 97 -16.98 3.33 2.52
C GLU A 97 -16.40 4.65 2.03
N GLY A 98 -15.60 4.63 0.97
CA GLY A 98 -14.99 5.82 0.39
C GLY A 98 -13.72 6.29 1.07
N ARG A 99 -13.17 5.51 2.00
CA ARG A 99 -11.92 5.86 2.69
C ARG A 99 -10.72 5.48 1.83
N LEU A 100 -9.77 6.40 1.72
CA LEU A 100 -8.55 6.17 0.93
C LEU A 100 -7.45 5.48 1.74
N VAL A 101 -7.49 5.62 3.06
CA VAL A 101 -6.47 5.08 3.96
C VAL A 101 -7.10 4.08 4.90
N SER A 102 -6.42 2.96 5.09
CA SER A 102 -6.82 1.92 6.03
C SER A 102 -5.76 1.75 7.11
N VAL A 103 -6.15 1.29 8.29
CA VAL A 103 -5.23 1.01 9.39
C VAL A 103 -5.51 -0.41 9.87
N TYR A 104 -4.50 -1.28 9.78
CA TYR A 104 -4.66 -2.69 10.13
C TYR A 104 -3.56 -3.17 11.05
N GLY A 105 -3.92 -4.13 11.90
CA GLY A 105 -2.98 -4.95 12.63
C GLY A 105 -3.05 -6.40 12.16
N ALA A 106 -2.01 -7.16 12.44
CA ALA A 106 -1.98 -8.59 12.15
C ALA A 106 -1.12 -9.32 13.19
N PRO A 107 -1.37 -10.62 13.44
CA PRO A 107 -0.51 -11.41 14.32
C PRO A 107 0.95 -11.37 13.82
N GLY A 108 1.88 -11.14 14.74
CA GLY A 108 3.30 -11.07 14.43
C GLY A 108 3.77 -9.76 13.82
N VAL A 109 2.91 -8.75 13.71
CA VAL A 109 3.28 -7.39 13.31
C VAL A 109 3.23 -6.51 14.55
N GLU A 110 4.29 -5.74 14.80
CA GLU A 110 4.50 -5.02 16.06
C GLU A 110 3.44 -3.98 16.38
N SER A 111 2.89 -3.34 15.38
CA SER A 111 1.89 -2.29 15.57
C SER A 111 0.97 -2.23 14.36
N GLU A 112 -0.10 -1.48 14.51
CA GLU A 112 -0.96 -1.19 13.38
C GLU A 112 -0.20 -0.43 12.31
N ARG A 113 -0.54 -0.72 11.07
CA ARG A 113 0.10 -0.11 9.90
C ARG A 113 -0.92 0.63 9.05
N VAL A 114 -0.47 1.75 8.51
CA VAL A 114 -1.25 2.55 7.57
C VAL A 114 -1.09 1.94 6.18
N VAL A 115 -2.19 1.65 5.51
CA VAL A 115 -2.18 0.98 4.20
C VAL A 115 -2.95 1.81 3.19
N VAL A 116 -2.34 2.04 2.03
CA VAL A 116 -2.97 2.74 0.90
C VAL A 116 -2.79 1.90 -0.36
N VAL A 117 -3.84 1.81 -1.16
CA VAL A 117 -3.78 1.13 -2.45
C VAL A 117 -3.85 2.16 -3.56
N PHE A 118 -2.92 2.09 -4.50
CA PHE A 118 -2.84 2.98 -5.65
C PHE A 118 -3.04 2.21 -6.95
N ARG A 119 -3.58 2.86 -7.97
CA ARG A 119 -3.59 2.32 -9.32
C ARG A 119 -2.19 2.34 -9.91
N TRP A 120 -1.80 1.26 -10.54
CA TRP A 120 -0.53 1.19 -11.26
C TRP A 120 -0.64 2.04 -12.53
N LEU A 121 0.31 2.96 -12.72
CA LEU A 121 0.32 3.81 -13.90
C LEU A 121 1.14 3.10 -14.99
N PRO A 122 0.58 2.86 -16.18
CA PRO A 122 1.31 2.16 -17.25
C PRO A 122 2.46 3.00 -17.80
N GLY A 123 3.48 2.30 -18.32
CA GLY A 123 4.54 2.90 -19.11
C GLY A 123 5.73 3.47 -18.36
N ARG A 124 5.77 3.40 -17.01
CA ARG A 124 6.92 3.88 -16.22
C ARG A 124 7.22 2.95 -15.06
N PRO A 125 8.50 2.86 -14.65
CA PRO A 125 8.84 2.19 -13.40
C PRO A 125 8.18 2.87 -12.19
N LEU A 126 7.85 2.08 -11.17
CA LEU A 126 7.21 2.59 -9.97
C LEU A 126 8.06 3.66 -9.26
N ALA A 127 9.37 3.47 -9.21
CA ALA A 127 10.29 4.40 -8.54
C ALA A 127 10.23 5.82 -9.13
N ASP A 128 10.02 5.94 -10.45
CA ASP A 128 9.93 7.24 -11.12
C ASP A 128 8.63 7.96 -10.77
N ARG A 129 7.65 7.25 -10.23
CA ARG A 129 6.32 7.81 -9.94
C ARG A 129 6.10 8.11 -8.46
N LEU A 130 6.75 7.36 -7.59
CA LEU A 130 6.55 7.45 -6.14
C LEU A 130 7.64 8.22 -5.42
N GLY A 131 8.72 8.58 -6.08
CA GLY A 131 9.82 9.28 -5.46
C GLY A 131 10.37 10.39 -6.33
N PRO A 132 11.14 11.30 -5.72
CA PRO A 132 11.90 12.26 -6.50
C PRO A 132 13.00 11.54 -7.27
#